data_8ff89174c909c3e455998aec7996eb19
#
_entry.id   8ff89174c909c3e455998aec7996eb19
#
_cell.length_a   1.000
_cell.length_b   1.000
_cell.length_c   1.000
_cell.angle_alpha   90.00
_cell.angle_beta   90.00
_cell.angle_gamma   90.00
#
_symmetry.space_group_name_H-M   'P 1'
#
loop_
_entity.id
_entity.type
_entity.pdbx_description
1 polymer ?
#
loop_
_entity_poly.entity_id
_entity_poly.type
_entity_poly.pdbx_seq_one_letter_code
_entity_poly.pdbx_strand_id
1 'polypeptide(L)'
;MNDTPTLGGLGEFPMIARLVTGRRQPASTLLGPGDDAAVVRAGDGRIVVCTDMLVAGRHFRLDWSSPHDVGRKAIAVNAADLAAMGAAPTAFVVGFGAPAHTPAAHLAEVADGMWAEAEPLGAGIVGGDLVQAERWVVSVAALGDLSGRPPVRRVGAGAGAIVAVAGDLGRSAAGYALWDKGIDGFDELRRAHLVPRPPYRQGPAAAEAGAQAMIDVSDGLIADVGHLAAASGVDIDLARAALDDDHAALRGAAAAVGADAWTWVLGGGEDHALVAVFAAAAPPGWRRIGVVRTGTGRVLLDGATPTVAGGWQSFDGPDERR
;
A
#
# COMPACT_ATOMS: atom_id res chain seq x y z
N MET A 1 -23.73 21.68 -26.63
CA MET A 1 -23.21 21.33 -25.30
C MET A 1 -23.04 19.81 -25.31
N ASN A 2 -21.80 19.31 -25.26
CA ASN A 2 -21.57 17.88 -25.14
C ASN A 2 -22.01 17.47 -23.72
N ASP A 3 -23.14 16.81 -23.62
CA ASP A 3 -23.68 16.33 -22.34
C ASP A 3 -22.85 15.10 -21.91
N THR A 4 -21.73 15.35 -21.23
CA THR A 4 -20.91 14.26 -20.66
C THR A 4 -21.70 13.58 -19.57
N PRO A 5 -22.00 12.26 -19.68
CA PRO A 5 -22.79 11.57 -18.67
C PRO A 5 -22.12 11.68 -17.28
N THR A 6 -22.90 12.09 -16.28
CA THR A 6 -22.46 12.12 -14.87
C THR A 6 -23.00 10.91 -14.10
N LEU A 7 -22.47 10.62 -12.91
CA LEU A 7 -22.97 9.55 -12.06
C LEU A 7 -24.44 9.74 -11.71
N GLY A 8 -24.82 10.96 -11.31
CA GLY A 8 -26.22 11.28 -11.02
C GLY A 8 -27.15 11.17 -12.24
N GLY A 9 -26.63 11.45 -13.45
CA GLY A 9 -27.40 11.34 -14.69
C GLY A 9 -27.57 9.89 -15.17
N LEU A 10 -26.59 9.02 -14.96
CA LEU A 10 -26.68 7.59 -15.30
C LEU A 10 -27.44 6.79 -14.25
N GLY A 11 -27.28 7.13 -12.98
CA GLY A 11 -27.75 6.32 -11.88
C GLY A 11 -26.83 5.16 -11.53
N GLU A 12 -27.07 4.57 -10.37
CA GLU A 12 -26.22 3.53 -9.77
C GLU A 12 -26.15 2.25 -10.62
N PHE A 13 -27.27 1.57 -10.85
CA PHE A 13 -27.28 0.27 -11.54
C PHE A 13 -26.73 0.29 -12.98
N PRO A 14 -27.06 1.28 -13.83
CA PRO A 14 -26.43 1.40 -15.14
C PRO A 14 -24.92 1.62 -15.06
N MET A 15 -24.44 2.36 -14.05
CA MET A 15 -23.01 2.54 -13.85
C MET A 15 -22.33 1.25 -13.40
N ILE A 16 -22.88 0.52 -12.43
CA ILE A 16 -22.38 -0.78 -11.98
C ILE A 16 -22.31 -1.76 -13.17
N ALA A 17 -23.36 -1.87 -13.96
CA ALA A 17 -23.38 -2.72 -15.16
C ALA A 17 -22.22 -2.39 -16.11
N ARG A 18 -21.93 -1.10 -16.32
CA ARG A 18 -20.80 -0.65 -17.15
C ARG A 18 -19.44 -1.05 -16.56
N LEU A 19 -19.28 -1.03 -15.23
CA LEU A 19 -18.03 -1.36 -14.55
C LEU A 19 -17.69 -2.85 -14.59
N VAL A 20 -18.71 -3.72 -14.54
CA VAL A 20 -18.54 -5.18 -14.43
C VAL A 20 -18.60 -5.92 -15.77
N THR A 21 -19.27 -5.33 -16.79
CA THR A 21 -19.44 -5.98 -18.10
C THR A 21 -18.08 -6.22 -18.77
N GLY A 22 -17.87 -7.45 -19.24
CA GLY A 22 -16.66 -7.86 -19.95
C GLY A 22 -15.43 -8.11 -19.06
N ARG A 23 -15.54 -7.93 -17.75
CA ARG A 23 -14.44 -8.22 -16.81
C ARG A 23 -14.36 -9.73 -16.53
N ARG A 24 -13.18 -10.29 -16.74
CA ARG A 24 -12.93 -11.71 -16.50
C ARG A 24 -12.52 -11.94 -15.06
N GLN A 25 -13.33 -12.70 -14.33
CA GLN A 25 -13.04 -13.07 -12.95
C GLN A 25 -11.98 -14.19 -12.86
N PRO A 26 -11.10 -14.20 -11.84
CA PRO A 26 -10.16 -15.29 -11.60
C PRO A 26 -10.88 -16.57 -11.18
N ALA A 27 -10.19 -17.72 -11.27
CA ALA A 27 -10.74 -19.03 -10.90
C ALA A 27 -11.11 -19.18 -9.42
N SER A 28 -10.60 -18.31 -8.57
CA SER A 28 -10.98 -18.21 -7.16
C SER A 28 -12.38 -17.63 -6.95
N THR A 29 -12.91 -16.89 -7.90
CA THR A 29 -14.28 -16.34 -7.85
C THR A 29 -15.27 -17.39 -8.35
N LEU A 30 -16.13 -17.89 -7.46
CA LEU A 30 -17.18 -18.88 -7.77
C LEU A 30 -18.48 -18.19 -8.21
N LEU A 31 -18.79 -17.04 -7.61
CA LEU A 31 -19.87 -16.13 -7.97
C LEU A 31 -19.33 -14.70 -7.90
N GLY A 32 -19.35 -13.99 -9.02
CA GLY A 32 -18.88 -12.61 -9.12
C GLY A 32 -20.01 -11.59 -8.95
N PRO A 33 -19.80 -10.32 -9.43
CA PRO A 33 -20.79 -9.25 -9.33
C PRO A 33 -22.10 -9.61 -10.04
N GLY A 34 -23.24 -9.17 -9.48
CA GLY A 34 -24.57 -9.34 -10.07
C GLY A 34 -25.60 -9.99 -9.16
N ASP A 35 -25.21 -10.40 -7.98
CA ASP A 35 -26.07 -10.89 -6.91
C ASP A 35 -25.82 -10.06 -5.63
N ASP A 36 -26.55 -10.32 -4.54
CA ASP A 36 -26.42 -9.59 -3.26
C ASP A 36 -25.02 -9.71 -2.66
N ALA A 37 -24.28 -10.78 -2.98
CA ALA A 37 -22.91 -11.00 -2.53
C ALA A 37 -22.10 -11.85 -3.52
N ALA A 38 -20.78 -11.73 -3.47
CA ALA A 38 -19.86 -12.60 -4.20
C ALA A 38 -19.52 -13.85 -3.40
N VAL A 39 -19.15 -14.95 -4.10
CA VAL A 39 -18.61 -16.18 -3.48
C VAL A 39 -17.20 -16.40 -3.97
N VAL A 40 -16.25 -16.40 -3.06
CA VAL A 40 -14.83 -16.66 -3.33
C VAL A 40 -14.36 -17.93 -2.62
N ARG A 41 -13.41 -18.63 -3.24
CA ARG A 41 -12.84 -19.87 -2.69
C ARG A 41 -11.88 -19.55 -1.54
N ALA A 42 -12.05 -20.21 -0.40
CA ALA A 42 -11.07 -20.28 0.67
C ALA A 42 -10.30 -21.60 0.53
N GLY A 43 -9.07 -21.55 0.01
CA GLY A 43 -8.31 -22.73 -0.40
C GLY A 43 -8.05 -23.73 0.72
N ASP A 44 -7.73 -23.24 1.92
CA ASP A 44 -7.47 -24.04 3.11
C ASP A 44 -8.50 -23.81 4.25
N GLY A 45 -9.64 -23.23 3.94
CA GLY A 45 -10.69 -22.88 4.91
C GLY A 45 -10.41 -21.59 5.68
N ARG A 46 -9.35 -20.84 5.33
CA ARG A 46 -8.98 -19.55 5.94
C ARG A 46 -8.89 -18.47 4.88
N ILE A 47 -9.19 -17.24 5.26
CA ILE A 47 -9.01 -16.05 4.42
C ILE A 47 -8.29 -15.00 5.25
N VAL A 48 -7.24 -14.38 4.70
CA VAL A 48 -6.68 -13.12 5.22
C VAL A 48 -7.54 -11.99 4.67
N VAL A 49 -7.92 -11.05 5.52
CA VAL A 49 -8.74 -9.90 5.12
C VAL A 49 -8.20 -8.62 5.74
N CYS A 50 -8.13 -7.56 4.95
CA CYS A 50 -7.83 -6.20 5.39
C CYS A 50 -8.74 -5.21 4.69
N THR A 51 -8.69 -3.94 5.09
CA THR A 51 -9.38 -2.84 4.42
C THR A 51 -8.65 -1.54 4.65
N ASP A 52 -8.45 -0.80 3.56
CA ASP A 52 -7.99 0.57 3.56
C ASP A 52 -8.92 1.48 2.80
N MET A 53 -8.86 2.78 3.14
CA MET A 53 -9.66 3.81 2.52
C MET A 53 -8.77 4.92 1.94
N LEU A 54 -9.09 5.34 0.73
CA LEU A 54 -8.52 6.53 0.11
C LEU A 54 -9.57 7.66 0.08
N VAL A 55 -9.20 8.84 0.54
CA VAL A 55 -10.07 10.04 0.58
C VAL A 55 -9.41 11.15 -0.23
N ALA A 56 -10.13 11.74 -1.18
CA ALA A 56 -9.66 12.87 -1.97
C ALA A 56 -9.28 14.06 -1.08
N GLY A 57 -8.10 14.64 -1.33
CA GLY A 57 -7.51 15.71 -0.53
C GLY A 57 -6.70 15.22 0.67
N ARG A 58 -6.69 13.89 0.96
CA ARG A 58 -5.88 13.28 2.03
C ARG A 58 -4.88 12.28 1.49
N HIS A 59 -5.32 11.30 0.73
CA HIS A 59 -4.51 10.20 0.22
C HIS A 59 -4.20 10.33 -1.27
N PHE A 60 -4.95 11.16 -1.99
CA PHE A 60 -4.74 11.52 -3.39
C PHE A 60 -5.38 12.89 -3.71
N ARG A 61 -4.94 13.49 -4.79
CA ARG A 61 -5.50 14.74 -5.33
C ARG A 61 -5.78 14.54 -6.82
N LEU A 62 -6.97 14.96 -7.28
CA LEU A 62 -7.39 14.81 -8.68
C LEU A 62 -6.68 15.77 -9.65
N ASP A 63 -5.99 16.79 -9.14
CA ASP A 63 -5.12 17.67 -9.93
C ASP A 63 -3.71 17.07 -10.12
N TRP A 64 -3.35 15.97 -9.40
CA TRP A 64 -2.11 15.22 -9.54
C TRP A 64 -2.35 13.84 -10.14
N SER A 65 -3.34 13.12 -9.63
CA SER A 65 -3.66 11.74 -9.98
C SER A 65 -4.76 11.68 -11.03
N SER A 66 -4.55 10.91 -12.09
CA SER A 66 -5.66 10.51 -12.94
C SER A 66 -6.63 9.58 -12.20
N PRO A 67 -7.89 9.47 -12.63
CA PRO A 67 -8.82 8.49 -12.06
C PRO A 67 -8.27 7.06 -12.13
N HIS A 68 -7.57 6.71 -13.20
CA HIS A 68 -6.89 5.42 -13.37
C HIS A 68 -5.82 5.19 -12.29
N ASP A 69 -4.99 6.20 -11.98
CA ASP A 69 -3.97 6.09 -10.93
C ASP A 69 -4.59 5.90 -9.55
N VAL A 70 -5.71 6.59 -9.25
CA VAL A 70 -6.47 6.40 -8.01
C VAL A 70 -6.96 4.96 -7.89
N GLY A 71 -7.46 4.38 -8.97
CA GLY A 71 -7.88 2.97 -9.00
C GLY A 71 -6.73 2.01 -8.71
N ARG A 72 -5.58 2.22 -9.35
CA ARG A 72 -4.38 1.42 -9.11
C ARG A 72 -3.91 1.54 -7.66
N LYS A 73 -3.80 2.77 -7.15
CA LYS A 73 -3.37 3.03 -5.75
C LYS A 73 -4.28 2.31 -4.77
N ALA A 74 -5.61 2.35 -4.96
CA ALA A 74 -6.57 1.72 -4.06
C ALA A 74 -6.37 0.21 -3.93
N ILE A 75 -6.04 -0.48 -5.03
CA ILE A 75 -5.72 -1.92 -4.98
C ILE A 75 -4.33 -2.15 -4.41
N ALA A 76 -3.34 -1.32 -4.80
CA ALA A 76 -1.95 -1.52 -4.42
C ALA A 76 -1.74 -1.48 -2.90
N VAL A 77 -2.32 -0.50 -2.20
CA VAL A 77 -2.17 -0.37 -0.74
C VAL A 77 -2.76 -1.57 -0.01
N ASN A 78 -3.97 -2.01 -0.39
CA ASN A 78 -4.63 -3.17 0.21
C ASN A 78 -3.93 -4.50 -0.10
N ALA A 79 -3.38 -4.66 -1.30
CA ALA A 79 -2.62 -5.83 -1.68
C ALA A 79 -1.28 -5.92 -0.93
N ALA A 80 -0.68 -4.77 -0.55
CA ALA A 80 0.52 -4.71 0.28
C ALA A 80 0.29 -5.31 1.67
N ASP A 81 -0.84 -5.01 2.32
CA ASP A 81 -1.22 -5.58 3.60
C ASP A 81 -1.31 -7.12 3.54
N LEU A 82 -1.96 -7.64 2.50
CA LEU A 82 -2.05 -9.08 2.31
C LEU A 82 -0.65 -9.70 2.13
N ALA A 83 0.22 -9.04 1.34
CA ALA A 83 1.59 -9.48 1.16
C ALA A 83 2.38 -9.43 2.48
N ALA A 84 2.18 -8.40 3.32
CA ALA A 84 2.79 -8.29 4.65
C ALA A 84 2.39 -9.43 5.59
N MET A 85 1.25 -10.08 5.34
CA MET A 85 0.82 -11.29 6.06
C MET A 85 1.33 -12.60 5.42
N GLY A 86 2.09 -12.53 4.31
CA GLY A 86 2.53 -13.70 3.55
C GLY A 86 1.44 -14.30 2.66
N ALA A 87 0.34 -13.58 2.43
CA ALA A 87 -0.79 -14.01 1.60
C ALA A 87 -0.67 -13.48 0.17
N ALA A 88 -1.24 -14.21 -0.78
CA ALA A 88 -1.49 -13.75 -2.14
C ALA A 88 -2.91 -13.19 -2.25
N PRO A 89 -3.11 -12.01 -2.87
CA PRO A 89 -4.45 -11.48 -3.11
C PRO A 89 -5.30 -12.44 -3.96
N THR A 90 -6.60 -12.53 -3.66
CA THR A 90 -7.55 -13.36 -4.42
C THR A 90 -8.78 -12.59 -4.90
N ALA A 91 -9.24 -11.62 -4.11
CA ALA A 91 -10.43 -10.85 -4.44
C ALA A 91 -10.41 -9.48 -3.74
N PHE A 92 -11.13 -8.52 -4.33
CA PHE A 92 -11.37 -7.20 -3.77
C PHE A 92 -12.85 -6.84 -3.85
N VAL A 93 -13.37 -6.21 -2.80
CA VAL A 93 -14.71 -5.62 -2.74
C VAL A 93 -14.56 -4.12 -2.54
N VAL A 94 -15.21 -3.30 -3.36
CA VAL A 94 -14.94 -1.87 -3.45
C VAL A 94 -16.19 -1.05 -3.14
N GLY A 95 -16.15 -0.24 -2.07
CA GLY A 95 -17.09 0.84 -1.84
C GLY A 95 -16.56 2.15 -2.46
N PHE A 96 -17.34 2.79 -3.32
CA PHE A 96 -16.97 4.06 -3.93
C PHE A 96 -18.02 5.13 -3.69
N GLY A 97 -17.62 6.23 -3.09
CA GLY A 97 -18.44 7.43 -2.90
C GLY A 97 -17.91 8.59 -3.74
N ALA A 98 -18.82 9.32 -4.43
CA ALA A 98 -18.44 10.51 -5.21
C ALA A 98 -19.60 11.50 -5.34
N PRO A 99 -19.33 12.79 -5.65
CA PRO A 99 -20.38 13.75 -5.98
C PRO A 99 -21.19 13.34 -7.22
N ALA A 100 -22.49 13.59 -7.21
CA ALA A 100 -23.40 13.22 -8.31
C ALA A 100 -23.01 13.82 -9.67
N HIS A 101 -22.31 14.97 -9.69
CA HIS A 101 -21.82 15.63 -10.90
C HIS A 101 -20.51 15.03 -11.44
N THR A 102 -19.93 14.02 -10.79
CA THR A 102 -18.70 13.35 -11.26
C THR A 102 -18.96 12.73 -12.64
N PRO A 103 -18.08 12.97 -13.63
CA PRO A 103 -18.20 12.33 -14.93
C PRO A 103 -18.16 10.81 -14.80
N ALA A 104 -19.10 10.11 -15.42
CA ALA A 104 -19.15 8.64 -15.39
C ALA A 104 -17.89 7.99 -16.01
N ALA A 105 -17.22 8.68 -16.95
CA ALA A 105 -15.96 8.24 -17.51
C ALA A 105 -14.86 8.12 -16.46
N HIS A 106 -14.79 9.03 -15.48
CA HIS A 106 -13.80 8.96 -14.41
C HIS A 106 -13.94 7.69 -13.57
N LEU A 107 -15.18 7.28 -13.25
CA LEU A 107 -15.37 6.05 -12.50
C LEU A 107 -15.02 4.81 -13.35
N ALA A 108 -15.26 4.84 -14.66
CA ALA A 108 -14.78 3.79 -15.55
C ALA A 108 -13.24 3.71 -15.56
N GLU A 109 -12.54 4.85 -15.60
CA GLU A 109 -11.08 4.90 -15.52
C GLU A 109 -10.55 4.41 -14.15
N VAL A 110 -11.24 4.75 -13.04
CA VAL A 110 -10.91 4.18 -11.71
C VAL A 110 -11.00 2.65 -11.74
N ALA A 111 -12.09 2.11 -12.29
CA ALA A 111 -12.26 0.65 -12.40
C ALA A 111 -11.20 0.02 -13.32
N ASP A 112 -10.85 0.66 -14.44
CA ASP A 112 -9.77 0.21 -15.32
C ASP A 112 -8.42 0.18 -14.57
N GLY A 113 -8.13 1.19 -13.76
CA GLY A 113 -6.95 1.23 -12.90
C GLY A 113 -6.94 0.12 -11.85
N MET A 114 -8.09 -0.15 -11.20
CA MET A 114 -8.21 -1.25 -10.24
C MET A 114 -7.92 -2.60 -10.89
N TRP A 115 -8.48 -2.86 -12.08
CA TRP A 115 -8.22 -4.09 -12.81
C TRP A 115 -6.79 -4.20 -13.31
N ALA A 116 -6.20 -3.10 -13.77
CA ALA A 116 -4.79 -3.07 -14.19
C ALA A 116 -3.83 -3.48 -13.08
N GLU A 117 -4.19 -3.23 -11.81
CA GLU A 117 -3.39 -3.65 -10.65
C GLU A 117 -3.75 -5.05 -10.15
N ALA A 118 -5.04 -5.43 -10.14
CA ALA A 118 -5.51 -6.69 -9.59
C ALA A 118 -5.22 -7.90 -10.51
N GLU A 119 -5.39 -7.74 -11.82
CA GLU A 119 -5.26 -8.84 -12.80
C GLU A 119 -3.87 -9.51 -12.80
N PRO A 120 -2.73 -8.77 -12.77
CA PRO A 120 -1.40 -9.36 -12.68
C PRO A 120 -1.14 -10.14 -11.38
N LEU A 121 -1.93 -9.88 -10.33
CA LEU A 121 -1.89 -10.59 -9.05
C LEU A 121 -2.73 -11.89 -9.08
N GLY A 122 -3.50 -12.13 -10.13
CA GLY A 122 -4.45 -13.23 -10.21
C GLY A 122 -5.70 -13.03 -9.37
N ALA A 123 -5.98 -11.77 -8.97
CA ALA A 123 -7.13 -11.38 -8.18
C ALA A 123 -8.18 -10.64 -9.02
N GLY A 124 -9.41 -10.54 -8.51
CA GLY A 124 -10.50 -9.86 -9.20
C GLY A 124 -11.28 -8.90 -8.31
N ILE A 125 -11.93 -7.93 -8.93
CA ILE A 125 -12.93 -7.10 -8.26
C ILE A 125 -14.25 -7.89 -8.30
N VAL A 126 -14.66 -8.41 -7.16
CA VAL A 126 -15.77 -9.39 -7.09
C VAL A 126 -17.09 -8.77 -6.67
N GLY A 127 -17.09 -7.54 -6.22
CA GLY A 127 -18.29 -6.80 -5.80
C GLY A 127 -17.97 -5.42 -5.31
N GLY A 128 -18.99 -4.69 -4.89
CA GLY A 128 -18.83 -3.35 -4.35
C GLY A 128 -20.15 -2.61 -4.20
N ASP A 129 -20.05 -1.34 -3.84
CA ASP A 129 -21.17 -0.44 -3.66
C ASP A 129 -20.81 0.94 -4.24
N LEU A 130 -21.82 1.68 -4.71
CA LEU A 130 -21.67 3.01 -5.31
C LEU A 130 -22.66 3.98 -4.67
N VAL A 131 -22.15 4.97 -3.97
CA VAL A 131 -22.99 5.94 -3.25
C VAL A 131 -22.63 7.38 -3.60
N GLN A 132 -23.58 8.29 -3.39
CA GLN A 132 -23.31 9.71 -3.45
C GLN A 132 -22.57 10.17 -2.19
N ALA A 133 -21.48 10.94 -2.37
CA ALA A 133 -20.70 11.55 -1.29
C ALA A 133 -20.26 12.97 -1.68
N GLU A 134 -19.82 13.77 -0.71
CA GLU A 134 -19.33 15.15 -0.96
C GLU A 134 -17.98 15.18 -1.69
N ARG A 135 -17.16 14.15 -1.52
CA ARG A 135 -15.85 13.99 -2.15
C ARG A 135 -15.63 12.52 -2.51
N TRP A 136 -14.60 12.26 -3.32
CA TRP A 136 -14.25 10.87 -3.64
C TRP A 136 -13.73 10.16 -2.39
N VAL A 137 -14.33 9.01 -2.12
CA VAL A 137 -13.91 8.05 -1.10
C VAL A 137 -13.88 6.69 -1.75
N VAL A 138 -12.77 6.00 -1.63
CA VAL A 138 -12.60 4.63 -2.12
C VAL A 138 -12.25 3.76 -0.92
N SER A 139 -13.13 2.83 -0.57
CA SER A 139 -12.89 1.82 0.44
C SER A 139 -12.73 0.47 -0.24
N VAL A 140 -11.66 -0.24 0.07
CA VAL A 140 -11.41 -1.57 -0.50
C VAL A 140 -11.29 -2.57 0.63
N ALA A 141 -12.07 -3.64 0.58
CA ALA A 141 -11.83 -4.84 1.38
C ALA A 141 -11.09 -5.85 0.48
N ALA A 142 -9.91 -6.27 0.92
CA ALA A 142 -9.05 -7.21 0.21
C ALA A 142 -9.06 -8.58 0.88
N LEU A 143 -9.12 -9.64 0.08
CA LEU A 143 -9.10 -11.03 0.51
C LEU A 143 -7.87 -11.73 -0.06
N GLY A 144 -7.18 -12.52 0.77
CA GLY A 144 -5.96 -13.23 0.37
C GLY A 144 -5.92 -14.66 0.88
N ASP A 145 -5.13 -15.48 0.17
CA ASP A 145 -4.90 -16.90 0.47
C ASP A 145 -3.46 -17.11 0.95
N LEU A 146 -3.31 -17.87 2.03
CA LEU A 146 -2.00 -18.28 2.58
C LEU A 146 -1.45 -19.55 1.92
N SER A 147 -2.23 -20.23 1.08
CA SER A 147 -1.85 -21.49 0.43
C SER A 147 -1.36 -22.54 1.43
N GLY A 148 -2.09 -22.71 2.54
CA GLY A 148 -1.79 -23.67 3.61
C GLY A 148 -0.72 -23.23 4.62
N ARG A 149 0.00 -22.14 4.38
CA ARG A 149 1.04 -21.63 5.28
C ARG A 149 0.44 -20.93 6.51
N PRO A 150 1.17 -20.83 7.63
CA PRO A 150 0.81 -19.91 8.71
C PRO A 150 0.97 -18.45 8.24
N PRO A 151 0.16 -17.51 8.76
CA PRO A 151 0.37 -16.09 8.48
C PRO A 151 1.67 -15.60 9.12
N VAL A 152 2.42 -14.77 8.42
CA VAL A 152 3.51 -14.00 9.01
C VAL A 152 2.89 -12.82 9.76
N ARG A 153 3.31 -12.60 11.01
CA ARG A 153 2.74 -11.56 11.87
C ARG A 153 3.80 -10.53 12.24
N ARG A 154 3.40 -9.42 12.84
CA ARG A 154 4.31 -8.43 13.42
C ARG A 154 5.09 -8.95 14.63
N VAL A 155 4.56 -9.96 15.33
CA VAL A 155 5.19 -10.61 16.49
C VAL A 155 5.98 -11.84 16.05
N GLY A 156 7.17 -12.05 16.65
CA GLY A 156 7.97 -13.27 16.44
C GLY A 156 9.46 -13.00 16.15
N ALA A 157 9.87 -11.73 16.04
CA ALA A 157 11.26 -11.37 15.84
C ALA A 157 12.14 -11.83 17.02
N GLY A 158 13.15 -12.65 16.74
CA GLY A 158 14.10 -13.19 17.72
C GLY A 158 15.41 -12.41 17.73
N ALA A 159 16.00 -12.21 18.93
CA ALA A 159 17.32 -11.57 19.05
C ALA A 159 18.39 -12.35 18.26
N GLY A 160 19.26 -11.63 17.56
CA GLY A 160 20.29 -12.17 16.66
C GLY A 160 19.81 -12.37 15.21
N ALA A 161 18.50 -12.29 14.95
CA ALA A 161 17.94 -12.36 13.60
C ALA A 161 18.31 -11.12 12.77
N ILE A 162 18.26 -11.25 11.46
CA ILE A 162 18.47 -10.15 10.51
C ILE A 162 17.16 -9.47 10.18
N VAL A 163 17.21 -8.16 9.96
CA VAL A 163 16.10 -7.37 9.42
C VAL A 163 16.42 -7.05 7.98
N ALA A 164 15.47 -7.32 7.08
CA ALA A 164 15.64 -7.08 5.66
C ALA A 164 14.41 -6.36 5.08
N VAL A 165 14.61 -5.63 3.98
CA VAL A 165 13.56 -4.92 3.24
C VAL A 165 13.51 -5.41 1.80
N ALA A 166 12.31 -5.51 1.25
CA ALA A 166 12.04 -5.65 -0.17
C ALA A 166 11.25 -4.42 -0.65
N GLY A 167 11.60 -3.89 -1.80
CA GLY A 167 11.04 -2.65 -2.32
C GLY A 167 11.88 -1.41 -2.02
N ASP A 168 11.37 -0.26 -2.43
CA ASP A 168 12.01 1.06 -2.33
C ASP A 168 11.55 1.80 -1.07
N LEU A 169 12.36 2.75 -0.58
CA LEU A 169 12.07 3.56 0.59
C LEU A 169 12.18 5.06 0.29
N GLY A 170 11.21 5.84 0.79
CA GLY A 170 11.19 7.31 0.70
C GLY A 170 10.74 7.86 -0.65
N ARG A 171 10.43 7.03 -1.64
CA ARG A 171 10.06 7.48 -2.99
C ARG A 171 8.72 8.19 -3.03
N SER A 172 7.71 7.68 -2.32
CA SER A 172 6.40 8.32 -2.26
C SER A 172 6.48 9.68 -1.60
N ALA A 173 7.18 9.81 -0.48
CA ALA A 173 7.37 11.08 0.22
C ALA A 173 8.14 12.11 -0.63
N ALA A 174 9.17 11.67 -1.35
CA ALA A 174 9.89 12.52 -2.31
C ALA A 174 8.96 12.98 -3.44
N GLY A 175 8.16 12.07 -4.00
CA GLY A 175 7.17 12.37 -5.03
C GLY A 175 6.13 13.38 -4.57
N TYR A 176 5.60 13.21 -3.35
CA TYR A 176 4.69 14.17 -2.73
C TYR A 176 5.31 15.57 -2.66
N ALA A 177 6.55 15.68 -2.14
CA ALA A 177 7.23 16.96 -2.00
C ALA A 177 7.47 17.67 -3.35
N LEU A 178 7.76 16.91 -4.41
CA LEU A 178 7.91 17.42 -5.77
C LEU A 178 6.58 17.95 -6.33
N TRP A 179 5.48 17.19 -6.11
CA TRP A 179 4.13 17.63 -6.50
C TRP A 179 3.70 18.88 -5.74
N ASP A 180 3.88 18.91 -4.42
CA ASP A 180 3.49 20.02 -3.56
C ASP A 180 4.23 21.33 -3.90
N LYS A 181 5.51 21.22 -4.28
CA LYS A 181 6.34 22.35 -4.72
C LYS A 181 6.19 22.69 -6.21
N GLY A 182 5.43 21.91 -6.98
CA GLY A 182 5.29 22.11 -8.42
C GLY A 182 6.61 21.98 -9.20
N ILE A 183 7.51 21.08 -8.74
CA ILE A 183 8.81 20.85 -9.39
C ILE A 183 8.66 19.76 -10.44
N ASP A 184 8.93 20.11 -11.68
CA ASP A 184 8.96 19.19 -12.83
C ASP A 184 10.30 18.43 -12.93
N GLY A 185 10.31 17.40 -13.75
CA GLY A 185 11.36 16.37 -13.73
C GLY A 185 11.12 15.37 -12.61
N PHE A 186 11.99 14.43 -12.41
CA PHE A 186 11.85 13.36 -11.41
C PHE A 186 10.56 12.53 -11.57
N ASP A 187 10.15 12.26 -12.82
CA ASP A 187 8.86 11.63 -13.13
C ASP A 187 8.64 10.29 -12.44
N GLU A 188 9.71 9.51 -12.21
CA GLU A 188 9.62 8.24 -11.48
C GLU A 188 9.22 8.45 -10.02
N LEU A 189 9.78 9.45 -9.33
CA LEU A 189 9.44 9.76 -7.94
C LEU A 189 8.03 10.34 -7.84
N ARG A 190 7.67 11.28 -8.74
CA ARG A 190 6.31 11.82 -8.79
C ARG A 190 5.28 10.70 -9.00
N ARG A 191 5.58 9.75 -9.89
CA ARG A 191 4.72 8.58 -10.14
C ARG A 191 4.65 7.63 -8.94
N ALA A 192 5.74 7.44 -8.19
CA ALA A 192 5.75 6.58 -7.01
C ALA A 192 4.74 7.03 -5.94
N HIS A 193 4.52 8.35 -5.80
CA HIS A 193 3.47 8.87 -4.93
C HIS A 193 2.06 8.60 -5.45
N LEU A 194 1.85 8.71 -6.77
CA LEU A 194 0.53 8.49 -7.38
C LEU A 194 0.12 7.02 -7.35
N VAL A 195 1.08 6.12 -7.61
CA VAL A 195 0.84 4.66 -7.66
C VAL A 195 2.05 3.96 -7.04
N PRO A 196 1.95 3.50 -5.79
CA PRO A 196 3.01 2.71 -5.15
C PRO A 196 3.21 1.38 -5.89
N ARG A 197 4.40 0.80 -5.72
CA ARG A 197 4.78 -0.48 -6.36
C ARG A 197 5.20 -1.50 -5.30
N PRO A 198 4.28 -1.99 -4.48
CA PRO A 198 4.60 -2.96 -3.46
C PRO A 198 5.19 -4.24 -4.06
N PRO A 199 6.17 -4.85 -3.43
CA PRO A 199 6.78 -6.10 -3.90
C PRO A 199 5.89 -7.31 -3.52
N TYR A 200 4.67 -7.39 -4.02
CA TYR A 200 3.62 -8.33 -3.60
C TYR A 200 4.09 -9.78 -3.50
N ARG A 201 4.90 -10.25 -4.47
CA ARG A 201 5.39 -11.63 -4.51
C ARG A 201 6.41 -11.94 -3.42
N GLN A 202 7.02 -10.90 -2.84
CA GLN A 202 8.01 -11.06 -1.79
C GLN A 202 7.37 -11.44 -0.44
N GLY A 203 6.10 -11.10 -0.21
CA GLY A 203 5.38 -11.52 0.99
C GLY A 203 5.25 -13.05 1.12
N PRO A 204 4.59 -13.74 0.18
CA PRO A 204 4.54 -15.20 0.14
C PRO A 204 5.94 -15.85 0.10
N ALA A 205 6.90 -15.28 -0.64
CA ALA A 205 8.27 -15.79 -0.68
C ALA A 205 8.98 -15.70 0.68
N ALA A 206 8.76 -14.60 1.43
CA ALA A 206 9.26 -14.45 2.79
C ALA A 206 8.66 -15.49 3.74
N ALA A 207 7.35 -15.74 3.63
CA ALA A 207 6.67 -16.78 4.41
C ALA A 207 7.26 -18.17 4.12
N GLU A 208 7.51 -18.51 2.86
CA GLU A 208 8.18 -19.75 2.44
C GLU A 208 9.61 -19.86 2.96
N ALA A 209 10.33 -18.74 3.01
CA ALA A 209 11.70 -18.67 3.55
C ALA A 209 11.75 -18.65 5.09
N GLY A 210 10.61 -18.74 5.79
CA GLY A 210 10.53 -18.79 7.24
C GLY A 210 10.71 -17.43 7.91
N ALA A 211 10.18 -16.36 7.32
CA ALA A 211 10.14 -15.06 7.98
C ALA A 211 9.50 -15.18 9.36
N GLN A 212 10.19 -14.69 10.38
CA GLN A 212 9.75 -14.72 11.78
C GLN A 212 8.69 -13.66 12.07
N ALA A 213 8.83 -12.48 11.46
CA ALA A 213 7.91 -11.36 11.55
C ALA A 213 7.97 -10.54 10.27
N MET A 214 6.88 -9.84 9.93
CA MET A 214 6.81 -8.98 8.74
C MET A 214 5.79 -7.87 8.92
N ILE A 215 6.00 -6.76 8.22
CA ILE A 215 5.13 -5.59 8.12
C ILE A 215 5.39 -4.91 6.77
N ASP A 216 4.41 -4.21 6.22
CA ASP A 216 4.67 -3.24 5.14
C ASP A 216 5.09 -1.86 5.69
N VAL A 217 5.59 -0.99 4.83
CA VAL A 217 6.01 0.38 5.17
C VAL A 217 4.98 1.35 4.61
N SER A 218 3.94 1.60 5.40
CA SER A 218 2.84 2.52 5.08
C SER A 218 3.00 3.91 5.72
N ASP A 219 3.49 3.97 6.96
CA ASP A 219 3.66 5.19 7.74
C ASP A 219 5.09 5.72 7.75
N GLY A 220 6.03 4.88 7.36
CA GLY A 220 7.46 5.17 7.29
C GLY A 220 8.31 4.14 8.04
N LEU A 221 9.53 3.92 7.54
CA LEU A 221 10.40 2.82 8.00
C LEU A 221 10.55 2.76 9.52
N ILE A 222 10.82 3.88 10.18
CA ILE A 222 11.01 3.91 11.64
C ILE A 222 9.72 3.59 12.38
N ALA A 223 8.57 4.12 11.93
CA ALA A 223 7.27 3.88 12.56
C ALA A 223 6.89 2.40 12.45
N ASP A 224 6.94 1.84 11.25
CA ASP A 224 6.47 0.49 10.97
C ASP A 224 7.39 -0.57 11.58
N VAL A 225 8.72 -0.38 11.50
CA VAL A 225 9.69 -1.20 12.24
C VAL A 225 9.47 -1.08 13.75
N GLY A 226 9.04 0.08 14.24
CA GLY A 226 8.66 0.30 15.64
C GLY A 226 7.50 -0.60 16.08
N HIS A 227 6.47 -0.75 15.24
CA HIS A 227 5.38 -1.69 15.51
C HIS A 227 5.86 -3.15 15.59
N LEU A 228 6.78 -3.54 14.72
CA LEU A 228 7.36 -4.88 14.70
C LEU A 228 8.22 -5.11 15.96
N ALA A 229 9.06 -4.14 16.34
CA ALA A 229 9.90 -4.18 17.52
C ALA A 229 9.06 -4.29 18.81
N ALA A 230 8.05 -3.43 18.95
CA ALA A 230 7.14 -3.41 20.09
C ALA A 230 6.33 -4.69 20.22
N ALA A 231 5.75 -5.19 19.11
CA ALA A 231 4.97 -6.43 19.11
C ALA A 231 5.80 -7.65 19.49
N SER A 232 7.09 -7.65 19.16
CA SER A 232 8.03 -8.75 19.45
C SER A 232 8.77 -8.58 20.78
N GLY A 233 8.71 -7.40 21.43
CA GLY A 233 9.42 -7.11 22.68
C GLY A 233 10.94 -7.11 22.53
N VAL A 234 11.45 -6.66 21.37
CA VAL A 234 12.88 -6.62 21.01
C VAL A 234 13.29 -5.23 20.56
N ASP A 235 14.58 -4.90 20.58
CA ASP A 235 15.06 -3.73 19.88
C ASP A 235 15.48 -4.11 18.46
N ILE A 236 15.21 -3.23 17.48
CA ILE A 236 15.66 -3.38 16.09
C ILE A 236 16.66 -2.28 15.79
N ASP A 237 17.89 -2.69 15.45
CA ASP A 237 18.98 -1.79 15.13
C ASP A 237 19.21 -1.78 13.62
N LEU A 238 18.81 -0.69 12.96
CA LEU A 238 18.98 -0.45 11.53
C LEU A 238 20.38 0.08 11.27
N ALA A 239 20.99 -0.35 10.19
CA ALA A 239 22.29 0.13 9.74
C ALA A 239 22.09 1.21 8.67
N ARG A 240 22.49 2.45 8.96
CA ARG A 240 22.38 3.59 8.04
C ARG A 240 23.03 3.31 6.69
N ALA A 241 24.24 2.74 6.71
CA ALA A 241 24.98 2.39 5.49
C ALA A 241 24.22 1.40 4.57
N ALA A 242 23.32 0.58 5.11
CA ALA A 242 22.51 -0.34 4.31
C ALA A 242 21.32 0.36 3.60
N LEU A 243 21.09 1.64 3.88
CA LEU A 243 20.07 2.51 3.29
C LEU A 243 20.68 3.59 2.38
N ASP A 244 22.00 3.56 2.15
CA ASP A 244 22.71 4.58 1.36
C ASP A 244 22.22 4.63 -0.10
N ASP A 245 21.83 3.52 -0.70
CA ASP A 245 21.33 3.46 -2.07
C ASP A 245 19.96 4.18 -2.17
N ASP A 246 19.06 3.97 -1.21
CA ASP A 246 17.77 4.70 -1.16
C ASP A 246 18.02 6.19 -0.99
N HIS A 247 18.88 6.56 -0.05
CA HIS A 247 19.26 7.95 0.16
C HIS A 247 19.87 8.57 -1.09
N ALA A 248 20.79 7.90 -1.76
CA ALA A 248 21.47 8.39 -2.97
C ALA A 248 20.46 8.64 -4.11
N ALA A 249 19.46 7.74 -4.26
CA ALA A 249 18.41 7.88 -5.27
C ALA A 249 17.54 9.13 -5.07
N LEU A 250 17.42 9.62 -3.83
CA LEU A 250 16.55 10.74 -3.48
C LEU A 250 17.28 12.10 -3.37
N ARG A 251 18.62 12.12 -3.31
CA ARG A 251 19.41 13.36 -3.10
C ARG A 251 19.10 14.47 -4.08
N GLY A 252 18.92 14.11 -5.37
CA GLY A 252 18.62 15.11 -6.41
C GLY A 252 17.28 15.80 -6.17
N ALA A 253 16.24 15.05 -5.85
CA ALA A 253 14.93 15.57 -5.51
C ALA A 253 14.96 16.37 -4.19
N ALA A 254 15.68 15.88 -3.17
CA ALA A 254 15.83 16.57 -1.90
C ALA A 254 16.50 17.95 -2.08
N ALA A 255 17.56 18.03 -2.87
CA ALA A 255 18.21 19.29 -3.19
C ALA A 255 17.26 20.26 -3.93
N ALA A 256 16.43 19.74 -4.85
CA ALA A 256 15.49 20.56 -5.62
C ALA A 256 14.37 21.17 -4.75
N VAL A 257 13.91 20.47 -3.71
CA VAL A 257 12.87 20.98 -2.80
C VAL A 257 13.41 21.63 -1.52
N GLY A 258 14.74 21.57 -1.28
CA GLY A 258 15.36 22.08 -0.06
C GLY A 258 15.12 21.21 1.18
N ALA A 259 15.07 19.89 1.02
CA ALA A 259 14.83 18.91 2.08
C ALA A 259 16.05 18.02 2.34
N ASP A 260 16.01 17.24 3.43
CA ASP A 260 16.96 16.16 3.68
C ASP A 260 16.37 14.81 3.25
N ALA A 261 17.03 14.12 2.32
CA ALA A 261 16.60 12.82 1.81
C ALA A 261 16.48 11.75 2.91
N TRP A 262 17.25 11.84 4.00
CA TRP A 262 17.12 10.93 5.13
C TRP A 262 15.76 11.01 5.82
N THR A 263 15.12 12.17 5.83
CA THR A 263 13.76 12.33 6.35
C THR A 263 12.77 11.45 5.58
N TRP A 264 12.94 11.37 4.26
CA TRP A 264 12.08 10.53 3.42
C TRP A 264 12.39 9.04 3.56
N VAL A 265 13.67 8.65 3.55
CA VAL A 265 14.08 7.23 3.69
C VAL A 265 13.62 6.64 5.03
N LEU A 266 13.74 7.42 6.12
CA LEU A 266 13.46 6.93 7.47
C LEU A 266 12.01 7.14 7.92
N GLY A 267 11.37 8.22 7.48
CA GLY A 267 10.04 8.61 7.95
C GLY A 267 8.99 8.80 6.85
N GLY A 268 9.37 8.64 5.57
CA GLY A 268 8.42 8.73 4.45
C GLY A 268 7.48 7.54 4.40
N GLY A 269 6.17 7.81 4.36
CA GLY A 269 5.13 6.80 4.21
C GLY A 269 4.72 6.56 2.76
N GLU A 270 3.76 5.66 2.59
CA GLU A 270 3.10 5.27 1.33
C GLU A 270 4.02 4.61 0.28
N ASP A 271 5.17 4.06 0.66
CA ASP A 271 6.02 3.27 -0.24
C ASP A 271 5.53 1.82 -0.37
N HIS A 272 4.94 1.28 0.70
CA HIS A 272 4.46 -0.10 0.80
C HIS A 272 5.52 -1.15 0.47
N ALA A 273 6.79 -0.84 0.78
CA ALA A 273 7.85 -1.83 0.85
C ALA A 273 7.55 -2.83 1.96
N LEU A 274 8.15 -4.02 1.92
CA LEU A 274 7.99 -5.02 2.98
C LEU A 274 9.25 -5.08 3.84
N VAL A 275 9.10 -5.05 5.16
CA VAL A 275 10.18 -5.31 6.12
C VAL A 275 9.90 -6.63 6.81
N ALA A 276 10.89 -7.53 6.80
CA ALA A 276 10.77 -8.84 7.44
C ALA A 276 12.02 -9.21 8.25
N VAL A 277 11.81 -10.11 9.21
CA VAL A 277 12.85 -10.65 10.08
C VAL A 277 13.10 -12.12 9.74
N PHE A 278 14.38 -12.49 9.52
CA PHE A 278 14.79 -13.84 9.20
C PHE A 278 15.86 -14.32 10.18
N ALA A 279 15.85 -15.61 10.51
CA ALA A 279 16.79 -16.18 11.47
C ALA A 279 18.25 -16.03 11.05
N ALA A 280 18.57 -16.21 9.74
CA ALA A 280 19.94 -16.19 9.24
C ALA A 280 20.11 -15.43 7.91
N ALA A 281 19.30 -15.72 6.89
CA ALA A 281 19.39 -15.14 5.56
C ALA A 281 18.02 -14.82 5.00
N ALA A 282 17.91 -13.72 4.28
CA ALA A 282 16.72 -13.36 3.52
C ALA A 282 16.75 -14.00 2.12
N PRO A 283 15.58 -14.30 1.51
CA PRO A 283 15.52 -14.82 0.15
C PRO A 283 15.91 -13.75 -0.89
N PRO A 284 16.12 -14.15 -2.17
CA PRO A 284 16.38 -13.20 -3.25
C PRO A 284 15.32 -12.11 -3.35
N GLY A 285 15.73 -10.88 -3.65
CA GLY A 285 14.85 -9.71 -3.71
C GLY A 285 14.73 -8.94 -2.40
N TRP A 286 15.34 -9.46 -1.33
CA TRP A 286 15.44 -8.79 -0.03
C TRP A 286 16.88 -8.31 0.22
N ARG A 287 17.04 -7.14 0.79
CA ARG A 287 18.34 -6.62 1.22
C ARG A 287 18.35 -6.44 2.74
N ARG A 288 19.42 -6.86 3.38
CA ARG A 288 19.59 -6.69 4.84
C ARG A 288 19.75 -5.21 5.17
N ILE A 289 18.98 -4.72 6.14
CA ILE A 289 19.03 -3.33 6.62
C ILE A 289 19.32 -3.22 8.12
N GLY A 290 19.37 -4.32 8.87
CA GLY A 290 19.59 -4.26 10.31
C GLY A 290 19.65 -5.63 10.97
N VAL A 291 19.60 -5.59 12.29
CA VAL A 291 19.61 -6.77 13.18
C VAL A 291 18.64 -6.59 14.33
N VAL A 292 18.12 -7.70 14.82
CA VAL A 292 17.31 -7.75 16.05
C VAL A 292 18.23 -7.90 17.26
N ARG A 293 18.03 -7.07 18.28
CA ARG A 293 18.76 -7.12 19.55
C ARG A 293 17.81 -7.45 20.70
N THR A 294 18.34 -7.99 21.77
CA THR A 294 17.59 -8.05 23.03
C THR A 294 17.24 -6.62 23.45
N GLY A 295 15.98 -6.36 23.79
CA GLY A 295 15.51 -5.01 24.09
C GLY A 295 14.07 -4.95 24.57
N THR A 296 13.44 -3.80 24.43
CA THR A 296 12.12 -3.48 24.99
C THR A 296 11.13 -2.91 23.97
N GLY A 297 11.41 -3.00 22.66
CA GLY A 297 10.52 -2.52 21.61
C GLY A 297 10.98 -1.22 20.95
N ARG A 298 12.28 -0.90 20.96
CA ARG A 298 12.82 0.32 20.37
C ARG A 298 13.38 0.08 18.97
N VAL A 299 13.34 1.13 18.15
CA VAL A 299 14.11 1.21 16.91
C VAL A 299 15.37 2.03 17.16
N LEU A 300 16.49 1.52 16.70
CA LEU A 300 17.79 2.19 16.74
C LEU A 300 18.30 2.36 15.30
N LEU A 301 19.14 3.36 15.10
CA LEU A 301 19.90 3.57 13.87
C LEU A 301 21.37 3.68 14.26
N ASP A 302 22.19 2.70 13.85
CA ASP A 302 23.59 2.58 14.27
C ASP A 302 23.77 2.62 15.80
N GLY A 303 22.88 1.95 16.54
CA GLY A 303 22.90 1.86 18.00
C GLY A 303 22.34 3.07 18.75
N ALA A 304 21.92 4.14 18.06
CA ALA A 304 21.36 5.34 18.66
C ALA A 304 19.87 5.52 18.34
N THR A 305 19.12 6.24 19.16
CA THR A 305 17.73 6.60 18.88
C THR A 305 17.67 7.52 17.65
N PRO A 306 16.88 7.21 16.62
CA PRO A 306 16.72 8.07 15.46
C PRO A 306 16.18 9.46 15.84
N THR A 307 16.68 10.50 15.18
CA THR A 307 16.23 11.89 15.40
C THR A 307 15.12 12.30 14.41
N VAL A 308 14.79 11.46 13.45
CA VAL A 308 13.69 11.71 12.49
C VAL A 308 12.37 11.44 13.20
N ALA A 309 11.40 12.35 13.03
CA ALA A 309 10.05 12.17 13.57
C ALA A 309 9.42 10.89 13.00
N GLY A 310 8.81 10.11 13.86
CA GLY A 310 8.21 8.84 13.49
C GLY A 310 6.91 9.03 12.71
N GLY A 311 6.91 8.73 11.43
CA GLY A 311 5.81 8.35 10.58
C GLY A 311 4.58 9.27 10.50
N TRP A 312 3.68 8.89 9.61
CA TRP A 312 2.36 9.52 9.45
C TRP A 312 1.38 9.04 10.54
N GLN A 313 0.52 9.94 11.03
CA GLN A 313 -0.62 9.58 11.88
C GLN A 313 -1.89 10.22 11.32
N SER A 314 -2.92 9.40 11.12
CA SER A 314 -4.15 9.81 10.41
C SER A 314 -4.92 10.96 11.06
N PHE A 315 -4.73 11.20 12.35
CA PHE A 315 -5.42 12.24 13.12
C PHE A 315 -4.50 13.36 13.62
N ASP A 316 -3.20 13.30 13.31
CA ASP A 316 -2.22 14.32 13.66
C ASP A 316 -2.09 15.37 12.54
N GLY A 317 -3.06 16.21 12.35
CA GLY A 317 -3.00 17.31 11.39
C GLY A 317 -4.02 18.38 11.71
N PRO A 318 -3.82 19.63 11.26
CA PRO A 318 -4.86 20.63 11.38
C PRO A 318 -6.12 20.11 10.69
N ASP A 319 -7.22 20.12 11.42
CA ASP A 319 -8.55 19.81 10.91
C ASP A 319 -8.87 20.85 9.81
N GLU A 320 -8.61 20.54 8.54
CA GLU A 320 -8.98 21.38 7.40
C GLU A 320 -10.49 21.39 7.23
N ARG A 321 -11.17 22.00 8.23
CA ARG A 321 -12.50 22.54 8.03
C ARG A 321 -12.33 23.94 7.44
N ARG A 322 -12.12 24.02 6.11
CA ARG A 322 -12.59 25.20 5.34
C ARG A 322 -12.76 24.85 3.88
#